data_184ad0a02f4dc940850a0700c9da10c9
#
_entry.id   184ad0a02f4dc940850a0700c9da10c9
#
_cell.length_a   1.000
_cell.length_b   1.000
_cell.length_c   1.000
_cell.angle_alpha   90.00
_cell.angle_beta   90.00
_cell.angle_gamma   90.00
#
_symmetry.space_group_name_H-M   'P 1'
#
loop_
_entity.id
_entity.type
_entity.pdbx_description
1 polymer ?
#
loop_
_entity_poly.entity_id
_entity_poly.type
_entity_poly.pdbx_seq_one_letter_code
_entity_poly.pdbx_strand_id
1 'polypeptide(L)'
;MRLLIARHGETEENLRSICQGQTAGTLTRRGVAQCLQLGDKLKGYPITHIYSSDQLRARRSAELMMSSSGCKAPLVLDERLRERSFGRWEGRPFVEIPSPDEESHEIETVEAIAERLQSFLYDLKQKHSNTEDLVLLMSHGFTMRVLEALLQGGPLDKVEEITFLPNGDYRLYEGSKLCQRPRVIYISGGQRSGKSGYAQRLARSLSDQPIYLATARHWDEDFERRIARHQADRGPEWTTIEEPRYLSQTQIAGRVVLIDCVTLWLTNIYSDLEFDAEASLSEARREWQQLLHHCGADTLIVVSNEIGMSLHAPDAGSRAFVDLQGWVNQYISATADEAYLMVSGRALRTELISDLYREESV
;
A
#
# COMPACT_ATOMS: atom_id res chain seq x y z
N MET A 1 0.30 -13.63 -14.11
CA MET A 1 -0.16 -14.31 -12.89
C MET A 1 -1.66 -14.13 -12.72
N ARG A 2 -2.39 -15.18 -12.33
CA ARG A 2 -3.82 -15.14 -11.96
C ARG A 2 -3.95 -15.47 -10.48
N LEU A 3 -4.96 -14.90 -9.81
CA LEU A 3 -5.20 -15.14 -8.38
C LEU A 3 -6.54 -15.84 -8.16
N LEU A 4 -6.52 -16.91 -7.39
CA LEU A 4 -7.69 -17.49 -6.73
C LEU A 4 -7.67 -17.00 -5.28
N ILE A 5 -8.66 -16.23 -4.88
CA ILE A 5 -8.83 -15.86 -3.48
C ILE A 5 -9.90 -16.76 -2.86
N ALA A 6 -9.63 -17.35 -1.71
CA ALA A 6 -10.52 -18.29 -1.04
C ALA A 6 -10.64 -17.97 0.45
N ARG A 7 -11.85 -18.10 0.98
CA ARG A 7 -12.12 -17.93 2.41
C ARG A 7 -12.10 -19.27 3.12
N HIS A 8 -11.56 -19.30 4.34
CA HIS A 8 -11.58 -20.49 5.20
C HIS A 8 -13.00 -21.05 5.39
N GLY A 9 -13.13 -22.33 5.72
CA GLY A 9 -14.39 -22.98 6.05
C GLY A 9 -15.06 -22.40 7.30
N GLU A 10 -16.35 -22.68 7.48
CA GLU A 10 -17.11 -22.26 8.64
C GLU A 10 -16.48 -22.72 9.96
N THR A 11 -16.47 -21.85 10.97
CA THR A 11 -15.97 -22.16 12.32
C THR A 11 -17.10 -22.13 13.36
N GLU A 12 -16.86 -22.72 14.54
CA GLU A 12 -17.80 -22.69 15.67
C GLU A 12 -18.14 -21.26 16.09
N GLU A 13 -17.14 -20.35 16.00
CA GLU A 13 -17.32 -18.94 16.30
C GLU A 13 -18.18 -18.23 15.25
N ASN A 14 -18.08 -18.61 13.96
CA ASN A 14 -18.98 -18.10 12.91
C ASN A 14 -20.43 -18.47 13.21
N LEU A 15 -20.71 -19.72 13.61
CA LEU A 15 -22.06 -20.16 13.98
C LEU A 15 -22.64 -19.36 15.14
N ARG A 16 -21.81 -18.95 16.10
CA ARG A 16 -22.22 -18.23 17.30
C ARG A 16 -22.17 -16.71 17.12
N SER A 17 -21.85 -16.21 15.93
CA SER A 17 -21.64 -14.78 15.66
C SER A 17 -20.62 -14.13 16.61
N ILE A 18 -19.54 -14.86 16.92
CA ILE A 18 -18.44 -14.40 17.77
C ILE A 18 -17.34 -13.81 16.87
N CYS A 19 -16.83 -12.65 17.24
CA CYS A 19 -15.69 -12.02 16.60
C CYS A 19 -14.42 -12.83 16.87
N GLN A 20 -13.86 -13.42 15.85
CA GLN A 20 -12.65 -14.23 15.99
C GLN A 20 -11.38 -13.38 15.95
N GLY A 21 -11.37 -12.36 15.07
CA GLY A 21 -10.16 -11.57 14.84
C GLY A 21 -8.96 -12.47 14.57
N GLN A 22 -7.90 -12.31 15.35
CA GLN A 22 -6.68 -13.08 15.24
C GLN A 22 -6.58 -14.28 16.20
N THR A 23 -7.67 -14.63 16.90
CA THR A 23 -7.70 -15.84 17.73
C THR A 23 -7.78 -17.11 16.90
N ALA A 24 -7.39 -18.24 17.50
CA ALA A 24 -7.55 -19.54 16.87
C ALA A 24 -9.06 -19.90 16.77
N GLY A 25 -9.53 -20.23 15.57
CA GLY A 25 -10.89 -20.71 15.35
C GLY A 25 -10.91 -22.19 15.02
N THR A 26 -12.01 -22.88 15.39
CA THR A 26 -12.19 -24.32 15.13
C THR A 26 -13.17 -24.54 14.00
N LEU A 27 -12.76 -25.24 12.93
CA LEU A 27 -13.66 -25.59 11.83
C LEU A 27 -14.79 -26.51 12.32
N THR A 28 -16.03 -26.18 11.94
CA THR A 28 -17.18 -27.07 12.12
C THR A 28 -17.09 -28.27 11.19
N ARG A 29 -17.93 -29.31 11.43
CA ARG A 29 -18.07 -30.40 10.46
C ARG A 29 -18.47 -29.89 9.08
N ARG A 30 -19.35 -28.89 9.01
CA ARG A 30 -19.75 -28.21 7.78
C ARG A 30 -18.57 -27.46 7.16
N GLY A 31 -17.77 -26.74 7.97
CA GLY A 31 -16.57 -26.06 7.50
C GLY A 31 -15.55 -27.00 6.88
N VAL A 32 -15.33 -28.17 7.49
CA VAL A 32 -14.49 -29.23 6.89
C VAL A 32 -15.06 -29.69 5.55
N ALA A 33 -16.38 -29.96 5.48
CA ALA A 33 -17.02 -30.35 4.21
C ALA A 33 -16.91 -29.25 3.13
N GLN A 34 -17.06 -27.97 3.50
CA GLN A 34 -16.88 -26.84 2.58
C GLN A 34 -15.45 -26.81 2.01
N CYS A 35 -14.43 -27.04 2.83
CA CYS A 35 -13.04 -27.05 2.37
C CYS A 35 -12.77 -28.22 1.41
N LEU A 36 -13.31 -29.40 1.68
CA LEU A 36 -13.19 -30.55 0.79
C LEU A 36 -13.92 -30.28 -0.55
N GLN A 37 -15.14 -29.75 -0.51
CA GLN A 37 -15.87 -29.31 -1.70
C GLN A 37 -15.15 -28.25 -2.51
N LEU A 38 -14.48 -27.29 -1.83
CA LEU A 38 -13.62 -26.31 -2.51
C LEU A 38 -12.50 -27.03 -3.27
N GLY A 39 -11.85 -28.01 -2.66
CA GLY A 39 -10.84 -28.82 -3.34
C GLY A 39 -11.39 -29.56 -4.55
N ASP A 40 -12.58 -30.14 -4.46
CA ASP A 40 -13.23 -30.79 -5.59
C ASP A 40 -13.55 -29.84 -6.74
N LYS A 41 -14.03 -28.62 -6.42
CA LYS A 41 -14.24 -27.54 -7.41
C LYS A 41 -12.95 -27.12 -8.10
N LEU A 42 -11.83 -27.13 -7.39
CA LEU A 42 -10.51 -26.71 -7.90
C LEU A 42 -9.70 -27.85 -8.51
N LYS A 43 -10.25 -29.05 -8.57
CA LYS A 43 -9.59 -30.21 -9.19
C LYS A 43 -9.30 -29.93 -10.66
N GLY A 44 -8.03 -30.11 -11.05
CA GLY A 44 -7.57 -29.83 -12.42
C GLY A 44 -7.19 -28.37 -12.69
N TYR A 45 -7.39 -27.46 -11.74
CA TYR A 45 -6.80 -26.13 -11.87
C TYR A 45 -5.27 -26.21 -11.76
N PRO A 46 -4.51 -25.54 -12.64
CA PRO A 46 -3.05 -25.57 -12.63
C PRO A 46 -2.48 -24.62 -11.54
N ILE A 47 -2.88 -24.85 -10.28
CA ILE A 47 -2.41 -24.04 -9.16
C ILE A 47 -0.91 -24.30 -8.97
N THR A 48 -0.11 -23.25 -9.08
CA THR A 48 1.36 -23.31 -8.96
C THR A 48 1.84 -23.05 -7.54
N HIS A 49 1.16 -22.18 -6.78
CA HIS A 49 1.50 -21.84 -5.40
C HIS A 49 0.24 -21.58 -4.58
N ILE A 50 0.34 -21.86 -3.28
CA ILE A 50 -0.73 -21.58 -2.31
C ILE A 50 -0.13 -20.76 -1.18
N TYR A 51 -0.69 -19.57 -0.92
CA TYR A 51 -0.39 -18.77 0.24
C TYR A 51 -1.60 -18.78 1.17
N SER A 52 -1.36 -19.00 2.45
CA SER A 52 -2.41 -19.01 3.47
C SER A 52 -2.04 -18.11 4.63
N SER A 53 -3.05 -17.46 5.20
CA SER A 53 -2.91 -16.97 6.56
C SER A 53 -2.39 -18.11 7.46
N ASP A 54 -1.49 -17.78 8.38
CA ASP A 54 -0.92 -18.70 9.36
C ASP A 54 -1.92 -19.08 10.47
N GLN A 55 -3.08 -18.38 10.54
CA GLN A 55 -4.14 -18.71 11.49
C GLN A 55 -4.72 -20.11 11.21
N LEU A 56 -4.88 -20.91 12.28
CA LEU A 56 -5.19 -22.33 12.22
C LEU A 56 -6.37 -22.67 11.29
N ARG A 57 -7.47 -21.89 11.36
CA ARG A 57 -8.67 -22.10 10.52
C ARG A 57 -8.38 -21.96 9.03
N ALA A 58 -7.57 -20.98 8.63
CA ALA A 58 -7.21 -20.75 7.22
C ALA A 58 -6.21 -21.81 6.73
N ARG A 59 -5.13 -22.04 7.51
CA ARG A 59 -4.15 -23.08 7.22
C ARG A 59 -4.82 -24.45 7.06
N ARG A 60 -5.67 -24.85 8.01
CA ARG A 60 -6.38 -26.12 7.96
C ARG A 60 -7.33 -26.23 6.77
N SER A 61 -7.98 -25.12 6.40
CA SER A 61 -8.82 -25.06 5.18
C SER A 61 -8.00 -25.28 3.91
N ALA A 62 -6.82 -24.68 3.82
CA ALA A 62 -5.90 -24.90 2.70
C ALA A 62 -5.45 -26.38 2.61
N GLU A 63 -5.04 -26.98 3.74
CA GLU A 63 -4.64 -28.39 3.80
C GLU A 63 -5.74 -29.34 3.36
N LEU A 64 -6.99 -29.12 3.80
CA LEU A 64 -8.16 -29.91 3.41
C LEU A 64 -8.48 -29.77 1.91
N MET A 65 -8.47 -28.53 1.42
CA MET A 65 -8.65 -28.24 -0.02
C MET A 65 -7.59 -28.94 -0.87
N MET A 66 -6.31 -28.87 -0.48
CA MET A 66 -5.22 -29.56 -1.18
C MET A 66 -5.41 -31.08 -1.19
N SER A 67 -5.84 -31.64 -0.05
CA SER A 67 -6.10 -33.09 0.07
C SER A 67 -7.17 -33.57 -0.89
N SER A 68 -8.28 -32.82 -1.03
CA SER A 68 -9.39 -33.18 -1.92
C SER A 68 -9.08 -32.91 -3.39
N SER A 69 -8.45 -31.77 -3.71
CA SER A 69 -8.08 -31.43 -5.09
C SER A 69 -6.94 -32.28 -5.66
N GLY A 70 -6.14 -32.90 -4.80
CA GLY A 70 -4.88 -33.55 -5.18
C GLY A 70 -3.77 -32.56 -5.57
N CYS A 71 -3.95 -31.26 -5.28
CA CYS A 71 -2.97 -30.22 -5.56
C CYS A 71 -1.67 -30.47 -4.78
N LYS A 72 -0.53 -30.37 -5.47
CA LYS A 72 0.82 -30.55 -4.92
C LYS A 72 1.61 -29.24 -4.84
N ALA A 73 0.97 -28.10 -5.11
CA ALA A 73 1.61 -26.81 -5.01
C ALA A 73 2.15 -26.54 -3.59
N PRO A 74 3.29 -25.85 -3.45
CA PRO A 74 3.80 -25.49 -2.13
C PRO A 74 2.81 -24.61 -1.38
N LEU A 75 2.61 -24.90 -0.09
CA LEU A 75 1.82 -24.08 0.85
C LEU A 75 2.76 -23.21 1.65
N VAL A 76 2.65 -21.90 1.49
CA VAL A 76 3.42 -20.89 2.22
C VAL A 76 2.48 -20.16 3.17
N LEU A 77 2.88 -20.04 4.44
CA LEU A 77 2.13 -19.30 5.44
C LEU A 77 2.65 -17.86 5.50
N ASP A 78 1.72 -16.90 5.53
CA ASP A 78 2.05 -15.47 5.58
C ASP A 78 1.11 -14.74 6.55
N GLU A 79 1.69 -14.10 7.56
CA GLU A 79 0.92 -13.38 8.60
C GLU A 79 0.19 -12.15 8.05
N ARG A 80 0.63 -11.58 6.94
CA ARG A 80 -0.03 -10.45 6.28
C ARG A 80 -1.42 -10.83 5.73
N LEU A 81 -1.73 -12.14 5.64
CA LEU A 81 -3.05 -12.66 5.27
C LEU A 81 -3.97 -12.94 6.46
N ARG A 82 -3.57 -12.63 7.72
CA ARG A 82 -4.42 -12.77 8.91
C ARG A 82 -5.70 -11.95 8.81
N GLU A 83 -6.72 -12.33 9.58
CA GLU A 83 -7.95 -11.54 9.73
C GLU A 83 -7.64 -10.20 10.42
N ARG A 84 -8.57 -9.25 10.28
CA ARG A 84 -8.58 -7.99 11.03
C ARG A 84 -8.41 -8.26 12.51
N SER A 85 -7.47 -7.58 13.14
CA SER A 85 -7.34 -7.61 14.60
C SER A 85 -8.44 -6.76 15.23
N PHE A 86 -9.10 -7.31 16.25
CA PHE A 86 -10.12 -6.62 17.04
C PHE A 86 -9.66 -6.38 18.49
N GLY A 87 -8.38 -6.67 18.81
CA GLY A 87 -7.81 -6.45 20.12
C GLY A 87 -8.64 -7.13 21.24
N ARG A 88 -9.00 -6.37 22.27
CA ARG A 88 -9.79 -6.88 23.42
C ARG A 88 -11.22 -7.34 23.08
N TRP A 89 -11.70 -7.08 21.87
CA TRP A 89 -13.03 -7.46 21.40
C TRP A 89 -13.07 -8.88 20.80
N GLU A 90 -11.92 -9.49 20.62
CA GLU A 90 -11.84 -10.87 20.15
C GLU A 90 -12.43 -11.85 21.16
N GLY A 91 -13.20 -12.80 20.67
CA GLY A 91 -13.95 -13.75 21.50
C GLY A 91 -15.29 -13.24 21.99
N ARG A 92 -15.70 -12.00 21.69
CA ARG A 92 -17.00 -11.43 22.04
C ARG A 92 -18.01 -11.52 20.91
N PRO A 93 -19.33 -11.48 21.21
CA PRO A 93 -20.35 -11.36 20.18
C PRO A 93 -20.14 -10.12 19.30
N PHE A 94 -20.37 -10.22 18.00
CA PHE A 94 -20.21 -9.08 17.06
C PHE A 94 -21.08 -7.87 17.45
N VAL A 95 -22.24 -8.09 18.07
CA VAL A 95 -23.13 -7.03 18.52
C VAL A 95 -22.51 -6.14 19.61
N GLU A 96 -21.49 -6.61 20.31
CA GLU A 96 -20.77 -5.86 21.35
C GLU A 96 -19.59 -5.05 20.82
N ILE A 97 -19.24 -5.22 19.53
CA ILE A 97 -18.12 -4.50 18.94
C ILE A 97 -18.57 -3.06 18.64
N PRO A 98 -17.82 -2.05 19.10
CA PRO A 98 -18.17 -0.65 18.84
C PRO A 98 -18.14 -0.34 17.35
N SER A 99 -18.96 0.65 16.95
CA SER A 99 -18.89 1.24 15.61
C SER A 99 -17.49 1.82 15.36
N PRO A 100 -17.00 1.85 14.09
CA PRO A 100 -15.70 2.44 13.77
C PRO A 100 -15.49 3.87 14.26
N ASP A 101 -16.57 4.63 14.47
CA ASP A 101 -16.56 6.02 14.94
C ASP A 101 -16.43 6.16 16.46
N GLU A 102 -16.56 5.06 17.23
CA GLU A 102 -16.42 5.04 18.67
C GLU A 102 -15.03 4.52 19.03
N GLU A 103 -14.18 5.35 19.63
CA GLU A 103 -12.87 5.08 20.29
C GLU A 103 -12.38 3.61 20.30
N SER A 104 -12.01 3.09 19.15
CA SER A 104 -11.51 1.72 19.06
C SER A 104 -10.05 1.67 18.60
N HIS A 105 -9.16 2.39 19.29
CA HIS A 105 -7.71 2.40 19.02
C HIS A 105 -7.05 1.02 19.01
N GLU A 106 -7.76 -0.02 19.47
CA GLU A 106 -7.27 -1.39 19.49
C GLU A 106 -7.70 -2.22 18.27
N ILE A 107 -8.65 -1.73 17.46
CA ILE A 107 -9.11 -2.43 16.26
C ILE A 107 -8.24 -2.00 15.07
N GLU A 108 -7.70 -2.97 14.35
CA GLU A 108 -6.91 -2.73 13.14
C GLU A 108 -7.73 -1.94 12.11
N THR A 109 -7.19 -0.81 11.63
CA THR A 109 -7.88 0.02 10.64
C THR A 109 -7.88 -0.62 9.25
N VAL A 110 -8.77 -0.16 8.37
CA VAL A 110 -8.81 -0.64 6.97
C VAL A 110 -7.49 -0.32 6.26
N GLU A 111 -6.91 0.85 6.56
CA GLU A 111 -5.64 1.30 6.01
C GLU A 111 -4.47 0.40 6.43
N ALA A 112 -4.41 0.01 7.72
CA ALA A 112 -3.38 -0.90 8.21
C ALA A 112 -3.47 -2.29 7.55
N ILE A 113 -4.70 -2.80 7.34
CA ILE A 113 -4.93 -4.05 6.60
C ILE A 113 -4.47 -3.89 5.14
N ALA A 114 -4.83 -2.77 4.51
CA ALA A 114 -4.45 -2.48 3.13
C ALA A 114 -2.92 -2.40 2.99
N GLU A 115 -2.22 -1.76 3.93
CA GLU A 115 -0.76 -1.65 3.94
C GLU A 115 -0.07 -3.03 3.97
N ARG A 116 -0.46 -3.92 4.92
CA ARG A 116 0.13 -5.26 4.98
C ARG A 116 -0.20 -6.12 3.76
N LEU A 117 -1.42 -5.98 3.20
CA LEU A 117 -1.81 -6.71 1.99
C LEU A 117 -1.06 -6.21 0.75
N GLN A 118 -0.77 -4.93 0.65
CA GLN A 118 0.02 -4.38 -0.45
C GLN A 118 1.47 -4.85 -0.40
N SER A 119 2.07 -4.82 0.80
CA SER A 119 3.40 -5.41 0.99
C SER A 119 3.41 -6.88 0.56
N PHE A 120 2.37 -7.64 0.90
CA PHE A 120 2.21 -9.02 0.45
C PHE A 120 2.08 -9.13 -1.08
N LEU A 121 1.19 -8.35 -1.69
CA LEU A 121 0.96 -8.37 -3.14
C LEU A 121 2.20 -7.93 -3.94
N TYR A 122 2.97 -7.00 -3.41
CA TYR A 122 4.25 -6.59 -3.98
C TYR A 122 5.24 -7.76 -4.03
N ASP A 123 5.47 -8.43 -2.89
CA ASP A 123 6.36 -9.59 -2.83
C ASP A 123 5.87 -10.74 -3.73
N LEU A 124 4.56 -10.95 -3.74
CA LEU A 124 3.93 -11.95 -4.59
C LEU A 124 4.21 -11.68 -6.07
N LYS A 125 4.09 -10.43 -6.50
CA LYS A 125 4.37 -10.00 -7.88
C LYS A 125 5.84 -10.20 -8.25
N GLN A 126 6.77 -9.89 -7.33
CA GLN A 126 8.20 -10.09 -7.56
C GLN A 126 8.53 -11.58 -7.74
N LYS A 127 7.94 -12.45 -6.91
CA LYS A 127 8.16 -13.90 -6.94
C LYS A 127 7.49 -14.59 -8.12
N HIS A 128 6.35 -14.08 -8.59
CA HIS A 128 5.49 -14.66 -9.62
C HIS A 128 5.35 -13.74 -10.82
N SER A 129 6.47 -13.21 -11.32
CA SER A 129 6.52 -12.38 -12.54
C SER A 129 6.07 -13.12 -13.79
N ASN A 130 6.05 -14.46 -13.77
CA ASN A 130 5.55 -15.28 -14.85
C ASN A 130 4.00 -15.14 -14.95
N THR A 131 3.51 -14.76 -16.12
CA THR A 131 2.07 -14.55 -16.39
C THR A 131 1.24 -15.83 -16.32
N GLU A 132 1.85 -17.00 -16.45
CA GLU A 132 1.16 -18.32 -16.43
C GLU A 132 0.86 -18.82 -15.01
N ASP A 133 1.46 -18.26 -13.97
CA ASP A 133 1.23 -18.69 -12.60
C ASP A 133 -0.22 -18.46 -12.18
N LEU A 134 -0.83 -19.50 -11.60
CA LEU A 134 -2.10 -19.46 -10.89
C LEU A 134 -1.83 -19.64 -9.40
N VAL A 135 -1.97 -18.56 -8.63
CA VAL A 135 -1.70 -18.54 -7.20
C VAL A 135 -3.02 -18.54 -6.41
N LEU A 136 -3.13 -19.39 -5.41
CA LEU A 136 -4.29 -19.42 -4.50
C LEU A 136 -3.92 -18.72 -3.18
N LEU A 137 -4.79 -17.82 -2.74
CA LEU A 137 -4.72 -17.12 -1.45
C LEU A 137 -5.85 -17.60 -0.55
N MET A 138 -5.52 -18.22 0.60
CA MET A 138 -6.49 -18.65 1.61
C MET A 138 -6.45 -17.69 2.80
N SER A 139 -7.56 -16.98 3.05
CA SER A 139 -7.62 -15.98 4.12
C SER A 139 -9.04 -15.88 4.72
N HIS A 140 -9.46 -14.69 5.14
CA HIS A 140 -10.59 -14.44 6.04
C HIS A 140 -11.58 -13.43 5.44
N GLY A 141 -12.72 -13.28 6.11
CA GLY A 141 -13.84 -12.52 5.59
C GLY A 141 -13.52 -11.04 5.32
N PHE A 142 -13.08 -10.31 6.34
CA PHE A 142 -12.85 -8.87 6.19
C PHE A 142 -11.57 -8.58 5.40
N THR A 143 -10.49 -9.32 5.68
CA THR A 143 -9.22 -9.21 4.94
C THR A 143 -9.41 -9.44 3.45
N MET A 144 -10.30 -10.40 3.05
CA MET A 144 -10.61 -10.62 1.64
C MET A 144 -11.35 -9.44 0.99
N ARG A 145 -12.23 -8.74 1.73
CA ARG A 145 -12.87 -7.53 1.21
C ARG A 145 -11.84 -6.43 0.89
N VAL A 146 -10.91 -6.20 1.82
CA VAL A 146 -9.83 -5.23 1.58
C VAL A 146 -8.97 -5.67 0.40
N LEU A 147 -8.62 -6.96 0.32
CA LEU A 147 -7.88 -7.50 -0.81
C LEU A 147 -8.63 -7.31 -2.14
N GLU A 148 -9.95 -7.55 -2.17
CA GLU A 148 -10.78 -7.33 -3.35
C GLU A 148 -10.84 -5.86 -3.76
N ALA A 149 -10.95 -4.93 -2.80
CA ALA A 149 -10.85 -3.49 -3.09
C ALA A 149 -9.53 -3.15 -3.76
N LEU A 150 -8.41 -3.66 -3.22
CA LEU A 150 -7.08 -3.47 -3.78
C LEU A 150 -6.95 -4.06 -5.19
N LEU A 151 -7.46 -5.27 -5.42
CA LEU A 151 -7.40 -5.95 -6.72
C LEU A 151 -8.26 -5.27 -7.80
N GLN A 152 -9.31 -4.56 -7.39
CA GLN A 152 -10.22 -3.86 -8.29
C GLN A 152 -9.87 -2.38 -8.47
N GLY A 153 -8.92 -1.87 -7.69
CA GLY A 153 -8.62 -0.42 -7.66
C GLY A 153 -9.77 0.40 -7.08
N GLY A 154 -10.58 -0.20 -6.19
CA GLY A 154 -11.70 0.45 -5.53
C GLY A 154 -11.29 1.27 -4.31
N PRO A 155 -12.10 2.25 -3.91
CA PRO A 155 -11.84 3.08 -2.74
C PRO A 155 -11.96 2.28 -1.45
N LEU A 156 -11.04 2.50 -0.51
CA LEU A 156 -10.98 1.76 0.77
C LEU A 156 -12.12 2.11 1.74
N ASP A 157 -12.67 3.31 1.64
CA ASP A 157 -13.84 3.74 2.41
C ASP A 157 -15.13 2.99 2.05
N LYS A 158 -15.14 2.28 0.91
CA LYS A 158 -16.25 1.45 0.44
C LYS A 158 -16.05 -0.06 0.62
N VAL A 159 -15.05 -0.47 1.38
CA VAL A 159 -14.78 -1.90 1.63
C VAL A 159 -15.98 -2.62 2.24
N GLU A 160 -16.79 -1.93 3.04
CA GLU A 160 -17.99 -2.52 3.66
C GLU A 160 -19.13 -2.79 2.66
N GLU A 161 -19.13 -2.13 1.50
CA GLU A 161 -20.09 -2.39 0.42
C GLU A 161 -19.75 -3.68 -0.37
N ILE A 162 -18.53 -4.19 -0.26
CA ILE A 162 -18.09 -5.41 -0.94
C ILE A 162 -18.74 -6.62 -0.25
N THR A 163 -19.46 -7.42 -1.04
CA THR A 163 -20.11 -8.63 -0.53
C THR A 163 -19.10 -9.63 -0.01
N PHE A 164 -19.33 -10.16 1.19
CA PHE A 164 -18.49 -11.21 1.77
C PHE A 164 -18.41 -12.43 0.87
N LEU A 165 -17.21 -12.94 0.68
CA LEU A 165 -16.99 -14.25 0.12
C LEU A 165 -17.52 -15.30 1.12
N PRO A 166 -18.42 -16.22 0.73
CA PRO A 166 -18.90 -17.27 1.63
C PRO A 166 -17.77 -18.15 2.15
N ASN A 167 -17.96 -18.75 3.34
CA ASN A 167 -16.99 -19.71 3.88
C ASN A 167 -16.80 -20.91 2.94
N GLY A 168 -15.55 -21.24 2.66
CA GLY A 168 -15.20 -22.35 1.76
C GLY A 168 -15.53 -22.10 0.28
N ASP A 169 -15.65 -20.84 -0.11
CA ASP A 169 -15.82 -20.45 -1.51
C ASP A 169 -14.63 -19.63 -2.03
N TYR A 170 -14.60 -19.37 -3.34
CA TYR A 170 -13.47 -18.66 -3.97
C TYR A 170 -13.93 -17.72 -5.09
N ARG A 171 -13.05 -16.79 -5.46
CA ARG A 171 -13.15 -15.94 -6.66
C ARG A 171 -11.86 -15.99 -7.44
N LEU A 172 -11.96 -15.93 -8.78
CA LEU A 172 -10.82 -15.85 -9.69
C LEU A 172 -10.63 -14.42 -10.18
N TYR A 173 -9.41 -13.92 -10.09
CA TYR A 173 -8.97 -12.63 -10.61
C TYR A 173 -7.94 -12.82 -11.71
N GLU A 174 -8.22 -12.26 -12.89
CA GLU A 174 -7.29 -12.24 -14.01
C GLU A 174 -6.20 -11.20 -13.77
N GLY A 175 -4.95 -11.57 -14.07
CA GLY A 175 -3.75 -10.83 -13.67
C GLY A 175 -3.54 -9.43 -14.25
N SER A 176 -4.31 -9.03 -15.26
CA SER A 176 -4.23 -7.67 -15.83
C SER A 176 -4.81 -6.57 -14.93
N LYS A 177 -5.52 -6.95 -13.86
CA LYS A 177 -6.14 -6.03 -12.89
C LYS A 177 -5.57 -6.15 -11.48
N LEU A 178 -4.47 -6.88 -11.29
CA LEU A 178 -3.74 -6.83 -10.03
C LEU A 178 -3.29 -5.40 -9.81
N CYS A 179 -3.80 -4.78 -8.76
CA CYS A 179 -3.49 -3.40 -8.40
C CYS A 179 -1.99 -3.14 -8.59
N GLN A 180 -1.66 -2.39 -9.62
CA GLN A 180 -0.27 -2.04 -9.89
C GLN A 180 0.03 -0.85 -8.99
N ARG A 181 0.49 -1.14 -7.75
CA ARG A 181 1.21 -0.10 -7.03
C ARG A 181 2.29 0.43 -7.99
N PRO A 182 2.35 1.73 -8.20
CA PRO A 182 3.38 2.31 -9.04
C PRO A 182 4.77 1.97 -8.45
N ARG A 183 5.76 1.76 -9.31
CA ARG A 183 7.15 1.77 -8.86
C ARG A 183 7.46 3.15 -8.29
N VAL A 184 7.93 3.20 -7.06
CA VAL A 184 8.26 4.45 -6.38
C VAL A 184 9.78 4.63 -6.32
N ILE A 185 10.27 5.74 -6.87
CA ILE A 185 11.68 6.13 -6.81
C ILE A 185 11.77 7.42 -6.00
N TYR A 186 12.28 7.33 -4.77
CA TYR A 186 12.40 8.45 -3.86
C TYR A 186 13.76 9.14 -4.01
N ILE A 187 13.76 10.47 -4.16
CA ILE A 187 14.97 11.28 -4.35
C ILE A 187 14.95 12.41 -3.35
N SER A 188 15.83 12.35 -2.36
CA SER A 188 15.97 13.39 -1.34
C SER A 188 17.31 14.12 -1.42
N GLY A 189 17.48 15.17 -0.63
CA GLY A 189 18.72 15.91 -0.49
C GLY A 189 18.52 17.39 -0.16
N GLY A 190 19.61 18.09 0.14
CA GLY A 190 19.62 19.50 0.51
C GLY A 190 19.20 20.45 -0.63
N GLN A 191 19.01 21.72 -0.30
CA GLN A 191 18.72 22.75 -1.30
C GLN A 191 19.86 22.84 -2.33
N ARG A 192 19.51 22.94 -3.64
CA ARG A 192 20.47 23.00 -4.77
C ARG A 192 21.41 21.80 -4.90
N SER A 193 21.04 20.65 -4.34
CA SER A 193 21.82 19.41 -4.47
C SER A 193 21.76 18.75 -5.86
N GLY A 194 20.87 19.21 -6.76
CA GLY A 194 20.67 18.66 -8.11
C GLY A 194 19.51 17.68 -8.23
N LYS A 195 18.66 17.53 -7.19
CA LYS A 195 17.52 16.61 -7.14
C LYS A 195 16.59 16.71 -8.34
N SER A 196 15.98 17.88 -8.56
CA SER A 196 14.99 18.08 -9.62
C SER A 196 15.59 17.80 -11.00
N GLY A 197 16.82 18.23 -11.26
CA GLY A 197 17.52 17.94 -12.52
C GLY A 197 17.81 16.44 -12.72
N TYR A 198 18.16 15.72 -11.66
CA TYR A 198 18.33 14.26 -11.70
C TYR A 198 17.00 13.57 -11.94
N ALA A 199 15.96 13.94 -11.20
CA ALA A 199 14.61 13.38 -11.31
C ALA A 199 14.01 13.58 -12.71
N GLN A 200 14.19 14.77 -13.32
CA GLN A 200 13.73 15.04 -14.69
C GLN A 200 14.47 14.18 -15.72
N ARG A 201 15.79 14.02 -15.62
CA ARG A 201 16.56 13.13 -16.52
C ARG A 201 16.11 11.68 -16.36
N LEU A 202 15.87 11.24 -15.13
CA LEU A 202 15.38 9.89 -14.86
C LEU A 202 13.98 9.68 -15.46
N ALA A 203 13.05 10.61 -15.29
CA ALA A 203 11.71 10.53 -15.86
C ALA A 203 11.75 10.42 -17.39
N ARG A 204 12.58 11.24 -18.06
CA ARG A 204 12.78 11.18 -19.53
C ARG A 204 13.46 9.91 -20.00
N SER A 205 14.25 9.25 -19.16
CA SER A 205 14.82 7.95 -19.52
C SER A 205 13.83 6.80 -19.43
N LEU A 206 12.73 6.99 -18.69
CA LEU A 206 11.68 5.99 -18.47
C LEU A 206 10.44 6.20 -19.35
N SER A 207 10.25 7.41 -19.90
CA SER A 207 9.07 7.74 -20.73
C SER A 207 9.38 8.89 -21.69
N ASP A 208 8.88 8.77 -22.92
CA ASP A 208 8.94 9.86 -23.92
C ASP A 208 7.93 10.98 -23.63
N GLN A 209 6.92 10.71 -22.76
CA GLN A 209 5.88 11.65 -22.38
C GLN A 209 5.61 11.60 -20.88
N PRO A 210 6.56 12.00 -20.03
CA PRO A 210 6.38 11.99 -18.59
C PRO A 210 5.43 13.09 -18.13
N ILE A 211 4.81 12.90 -16.97
CA ILE A 211 4.02 13.91 -16.27
C ILE A 211 4.87 14.59 -15.20
N TYR A 212 4.80 15.91 -15.15
CA TYR A 212 5.31 16.71 -14.03
C TYR A 212 4.13 17.12 -13.15
N LEU A 213 4.04 16.55 -11.97
CA LEU A 213 3.02 16.88 -10.98
C LEU A 213 3.60 17.93 -10.03
N ALA A 214 3.20 19.18 -10.26
CA ALA A 214 3.65 20.34 -9.48
C ALA A 214 2.77 20.49 -8.23
N THR A 215 3.40 20.54 -7.07
CA THR A 215 2.72 20.63 -5.77
C THR A 215 2.73 22.03 -5.17
N ALA A 216 3.33 22.99 -5.87
CA ALA A 216 3.45 24.37 -5.41
C ALA A 216 2.11 25.11 -5.46
N ARG A 217 1.78 25.89 -4.41
CA ARG A 217 0.78 26.96 -4.48
C ARG A 217 1.45 28.27 -4.88
N HIS A 218 0.69 29.16 -5.51
CA HIS A 218 1.14 30.50 -5.83
C HIS A 218 1.06 31.39 -4.56
N TRP A 219 2.19 31.53 -3.84
CA TRP A 219 2.24 32.26 -2.58
C TRP A 219 2.62 33.75 -2.78
N ASP A 220 3.60 34.02 -3.65
CA ASP A 220 4.11 35.37 -3.95
C ASP A 220 4.76 35.45 -5.34
N GLU A 221 5.06 36.68 -5.80
CA GLU A 221 5.66 36.92 -7.11
C GLU A 221 7.07 36.32 -7.30
N ASP A 222 7.86 36.21 -6.24
CA ASP A 222 9.19 35.56 -6.32
C ASP A 222 9.06 34.08 -6.53
N PHE A 223 8.04 33.47 -5.94
CA PHE A 223 7.72 32.08 -6.11
C PHE A 223 7.17 31.79 -7.52
N GLU A 224 6.33 32.66 -8.06
CA GLU A 224 5.85 32.59 -9.45
C GLU A 224 7.01 32.63 -10.46
N ARG A 225 8.00 33.52 -10.23
CA ARG A 225 9.20 33.56 -11.09
C ARG A 225 10.01 32.27 -11.04
N ARG A 226 10.05 31.59 -9.90
CA ARG A 226 10.71 30.28 -9.77
C ARG A 226 9.94 29.19 -10.50
N ILE A 227 8.61 29.16 -10.37
CA ILE A 227 7.73 28.23 -11.11
C ILE A 227 7.91 28.45 -12.62
N ALA A 228 7.81 29.69 -13.11
CA ALA A 228 7.97 30.02 -14.52
C ALA A 228 9.34 29.56 -15.08
N ARG A 229 10.42 29.70 -14.31
CA ARG A 229 11.75 29.22 -14.70
C ARG A 229 11.77 27.69 -14.82
N HIS A 230 11.22 26.98 -13.83
CA HIS A 230 11.10 25.51 -13.89
C HIS A 230 10.19 25.01 -14.99
N GLN A 231 9.19 25.81 -15.39
CA GLN A 231 8.34 25.49 -16.56
C GLN A 231 9.10 25.71 -17.87
N ALA A 232 9.89 26.79 -17.97
CA ALA A 232 10.68 27.10 -19.17
C ALA A 232 11.81 26.07 -19.43
N ASP A 233 12.32 25.43 -18.37
CA ASP A 233 13.35 24.39 -18.48
C ASP A 233 12.82 23.04 -18.97
N ARG A 234 11.48 22.90 -19.16
CA ARG A 234 10.83 21.67 -19.61
C ARG A 234 10.45 21.80 -21.08
N GLY A 235 10.80 20.77 -21.84
CA GLY A 235 10.43 20.68 -23.27
C GLY A 235 8.96 20.26 -23.50
N PRO A 236 8.53 20.21 -24.75
CA PRO A 236 7.15 19.86 -25.13
C PRO A 236 6.76 18.41 -24.81
N GLU A 237 7.71 17.56 -24.46
CA GLU A 237 7.49 16.18 -24.05
C GLU A 237 6.79 16.05 -22.69
N TRP A 238 6.79 17.10 -21.86
CA TRP A 238 6.20 17.10 -20.55
C TRP A 238 4.73 17.49 -20.55
N THR A 239 3.91 16.71 -19.87
CA THR A 239 2.57 17.14 -19.43
C THR A 239 2.68 17.67 -18.01
N THR A 240 2.31 18.92 -17.76
CA THR A 240 2.29 19.49 -16.41
C THR A 240 0.88 19.41 -15.82
N ILE A 241 0.77 18.89 -14.61
CA ILE A 241 -0.44 18.92 -13.79
C ILE A 241 -0.08 19.68 -12.51
N GLU A 242 -0.92 20.64 -12.15
CA GLU A 242 -0.78 21.39 -10.90
C GLU A 242 -1.80 20.86 -9.90
N GLU A 243 -1.33 20.19 -8.85
CA GLU A 243 -2.18 19.70 -7.78
C GLU A 243 -1.46 19.88 -6.43
N PRO A 244 -1.82 20.95 -5.69
CA PRO A 244 -1.12 21.30 -4.47
C PRO A 244 -1.53 20.47 -3.24
N ARG A 245 -2.63 19.69 -3.30
CA ARG A 245 -3.23 19.09 -2.11
C ARG A 245 -3.59 17.61 -2.28
N TYR A 246 -4.42 17.28 -3.27
CA TYR A 246 -5.03 15.96 -3.42
C TYR A 246 -4.41 15.16 -4.57
N LEU A 247 -3.16 14.73 -4.39
CA LEU A 247 -2.37 14.02 -5.42
C LEU A 247 -3.08 12.77 -5.93
N SER A 248 -3.85 12.10 -5.06
CA SER A 248 -4.60 10.87 -5.37
C SER A 248 -5.74 11.08 -6.36
N GLN A 249 -6.20 12.32 -6.55
CA GLN A 249 -7.30 12.65 -7.45
C GLN A 249 -6.83 12.97 -8.87
N THR A 250 -5.51 12.93 -9.12
CA THR A 250 -4.95 13.25 -10.44
C THR A 250 -5.06 12.09 -11.42
N GLN A 251 -5.33 12.40 -12.70
CA GLN A 251 -5.42 11.39 -13.77
C GLN A 251 -4.03 11.11 -14.37
N ILE A 252 -3.33 10.13 -13.82
CA ILE A 252 -1.94 9.81 -14.15
C ILE A 252 -1.73 8.31 -14.47
N ALA A 253 -2.80 7.58 -14.74
CA ALA A 253 -2.75 6.15 -15.01
C ALA A 253 -1.88 5.79 -16.22
N GLY A 254 -1.07 4.73 -16.10
CA GLY A 254 -0.18 4.25 -17.17
C GLY A 254 0.94 5.22 -17.53
N ARG A 255 1.35 6.12 -16.62
CA ARG A 255 2.33 7.17 -16.88
C ARG A 255 3.51 7.13 -15.90
N VAL A 256 4.64 7.66 -16.36
CA VAL A 256 5.76 8.01 -15.48
C VAL A 256 5.53 9.43 -14.96
N VAL A 257 5.46 9.59 -13.66
CA VAL A 257 5.11 10.84 -12.99
C VAL A 257 6.23 11.32 -12.08
N LEU A 258 6.62 12.56 -12.24
CA LEU A 258 7.54 13.25 -11.34
C LEU A 258 6.77 14.19 -10.42
N ILE A 259 6.78 13.91 -9.12
CA ILE A 259 6.20 14.76 -8.07
C ILE A 259 7.31 15.69 -7.53
N ASP A 260 7.19 17.00 -7.76
CA ASP A 260 8.14 18.01 -7.32
C ASP A 260 7.42 19.17 -6.60
N CYS A 261 7.43 19.21 -5.27
CA CYS A 261 8.09 18.30 -4.33
C CYS A 261 7.24 18.03 -3.08
N VAL A 262 7.59 16.99 -2.34
CA VAL A 262 6.92 16.64 -1.06
C VAL A 262 6.93 17.81 -0.07
N THR A 263 8.01 18.58 0.01
CA THR A 263 8.13 19.70 0.94
C THR A 263 7.05 20.77 0.71
N LEU A 264 6.79 21.14 -0.55
CA LEU A 264 5.75 22.12 -0.89
C LEU A 264 4.36 21.56 -0.67
N TRP A 265 4.14 20.31 -1.06
CA TRP A 265 2.90 19.60 -0.77
C TRP A 265 2.60 19.56 0.74
N LEU A 266 3.60 19.22 1.56
CA LEU A 266 3.47 19.17 3.01
C LEU A 266 3.25 20.56 3.62
N THR A 267 3.89 21.59 3.06
CA THR A 267 3.65 22.99 3.47
C THR A 267 2.18 23.37 3.26
N ASN A 268 1.57 22.95 2.15
CA ASN A 268 0.16 23.23 1.88
C ASN A 268 -0.75 22.51 2.89
N ILE A 269 -0.47 21.24 3.18
CA ILE A 269 -1.22 20.45 4.18
C ILE A 269 -1.12 21.13 5.56
N TYR A 270 0.10 21.47 5.98
CA TYR A 270 0.38 22.05 7.27
C TYR A 270 -0.29 23.41 7.44
N SER A 271 -0.30 24.24 6.39
CA SER A 271 -1.03 25.51 6.39
C SER A 271 -2.55 25.34 6.46
N ASP A 272 -3.11 24.39 5.70
CA ASP A 272 -4.56 24.12 5.66
C ASP A 272 -5.09 23.56 6.98
N LEU A 273 -4.24 22.88 7.75
CA LEU A 273 -4.55 22.32 9.07
C LEU A 273 -4.03 23.21 10.22
N GLU A 274 -4.00 24.52 9.99
CA GLU A 274 -3.68 25.53 11.01
C GLU A 274 -2.37 25.25 11.77
N PHE A 275 -1.39 24.65 11.07
CA PHE A 275 -0.07 24.30 11.61
C PHE A 275 -0.08 23.19 12.67
N ASP A 276 -1.08 22.32 12.66
CA ASP A 276 -1.11 21.11 13.48
C ASP A 276 -0.25 20.01 12.81
N ALA A 277 0.87 19.65 13.46
CA ALA A 277 1.82 18.69 12.92
C ALA A 277 1.30 17.24 12.93
N GLU A 278 0.52 16.86 13.95
CA GLU A 278 -0.02 15.50 14.09
C GLU A 278 -1.14 15.25 13.08
N ALA A 279 -2.08 16.18 12.97
CA ALA A 279 -3.13 16.14 11.95
C ALA A 279 -2.53 16.15 10.54
N SER A 280 -1.48 16.95 10.31
CA SER A 280 -0.78 17.04 9.02
C SER A 280 -0.06 15.74 8.65
N LEU A 281 0.57 15.07 9.63
CA LEU A 281 1.21 13.77 9.42
C LEU A 281 0.19 12.71 9.03
N SER A 282 -0.93 12.65 9.76
CA SER A 282 -2.02 11.71 9.50
C SER A 282 -2.61 11.90 8.11
N GLU A 283 -2.86 13.15 7.73
CA GLU A 283 -3.40 13.51 6.42
C GLU A 283 -2.41 13.21 5.28
N ALA A 284 -1.13 13.55 5.45
CA ALA A 284 -0.11 13.27 4.45
C ALA A 284 0.05 11.76 4.20
N ARG A 285 0.01 10.95 5.28
CA ARG A 285 0.04 9.49 5.17
C ARG A 285 -1.18 8.95 4.45
N ARG A 286 -2.38 9.42 4.82
CA ARG A 286 -3.64 9.03 4.19
C ARG A 286 -3.62 9.32 2.69
N GLU A 287 -3.25 10.54 2.31
CA GLU A 287 -3.23 10.98 0.91
C GLU A 287 -2.17 10.24 0.09
N TRP A 288 -0.99 10.00 0.67
CA TRP A 288 0.06 9.20 0.03
C TRP A 288 -0.39 7.76 -0.24
N GLN A 289 -1.06 7.13 0.72
CA GLN A 289 -1.63 5.80 0.53
C GLN A 289 -2.68 5.79 -0.57
N GLN A 290 -3.61 6.74 -0.55
CA GLN A 290 -4.62 6.87 -1.61
C GLN A 290 -3.97 7.05 -2.98
N LEU A 291 -2.92 7.85 -3.10
CA LEU A 291 -2.16 7.99 -4.33
C LEU A 291 -1.59 6.65 -4.80
N LEU A 292 -0.91 5.91 -3.93
CA LEU A 292 -0.35 4.61 -4.27
C LEU A 292 -1.41 3.59 -4.72
N HIS A 293 -2.63 3.72 -4.20
CA HIS A 293 -3.73 2.80 -4.50
C HIS A 293 -4.48 3.14 -5.78
N HIS A 294 -4.72 4.41 -6.04
CA HIS A 294 -5.70 4.84 -7.03
C HIS A 294 -5.09 5.47 -8.28
N CYS A 295 -3.82 5.89 -8.22
CA CYS A 295 -3.25 6.66 -9.33
C CYS A 295 -3.07 5.86 -10.63
N GLY A 296 -2.91 4.53 -10.53
CA GLY A 296 -2.64 3.67 -11.69
C GLY A 296 -1.39 4.03 -12.49
N ALA A 297 -0.52 4.90 -11.97
CA ALA A 297 0.73 5.27 -12.62
C ALA A 297 1.67 4.06 -12.70
N ASP A 298 2.51 4.00 -13.73
CA ASP A 298 3.54 2.96 -13.84
C ASP A 298 4.71 3.23 -12.89
N THR A 299 5.13 4.50 -12.79
CA THR A 299 6.25 4.90 -11.94
C THR A 299 5.99 6.30 -11.35
N LEU A 300 6.22 6.43 -10.05
CA LEU A 300 6.28 7.70 -9.33
C LEU A 300 7.73 8.01 -8.99
N ILE A 301 8.25 9.14 -9.48
CA ILE A 301 9.54 9.70 -9.08
C ILE A 301 9.22 10.85 -8.13
N VAL A 302 9.66 10.73 -6.89
CA VAL A 302 9.24 11.63 -5.80
C VAL A 302 10.43 12.41 -5.29
N VAL A 303 10.36 13.74 -5.39
CA VAL A 303 11.42 14.64 -4.92
C VAL A 303 11.06 15.22 -3.58
N SER A 304 11.99 15.15 -2.62
CA SER A 304 11.86 15.76 -1.30
C SER A 304 13.12 16.50 -0.85
N ASN A 305 12.97 17.40 0.13
CA ASN A 305 14.11 18.08 0.74
C ASN A 305 14.45 17.46 2.09
N GLU A 306 15.76 17.36 2.37
CA GLU A 306 16.30 17.02 3.70
C GLU A 306 16.57 18.31 4.49
N ILE A 307 15.49 18.97 4.95
CA ILE A 307 15.59 20.23 5.68
C ILE A 307 16.19 20.04 7.07
N GLY A 308 16.05 18.86 7.67
CA GLY A 308 16.64 18.52 8.97
C GLY A 308 18.17 18.40 8.97
N MET A 309 18.81 18.33 7.79
CA MET A 309 20.26 18.34 7.65
C MET A 309 20.85 19.76 7.67
N SER A 310 20.06 20.80 7.95
CA SER A 310 20.47 22.18 8.03
C SER A 310 20.71 22.64 9.48
N LEU A 311 21.03 23.93 9.67
CA LEU A 311 21.08 24.53 11.01
C LEU A 311 19.73 24.42 11.71
N HIS A 312 19.73 24.27 13.04
CA HIS A 312 18.51 24.20 13.84
C HIS A 312 17.62 25.41 13.57
N ALA A 313 16.35 25.16 13.30
CA ALA A 313 15.38 26.20 13.07
C ALA A 313 15.19 27.07 14.34
N PRO A 314 15.13 28.41 14.19
CA PRO A 314 15.18 29.33 15.34
C PRO A 314 13.91 29.29 16.18
N ASP A 315 12.76 29.11 15.59
CA ASP A 315 11.46 29.15 16.25
C ASP A 315 10.82 27.78 16.37
N ALA A 316 9.82 27.66 17.26
CA ALA A 316 9.14 26.38 17.54
C ALA A 316 8.33 25.86 16.34
N GLY A 317 7.68 26.73 15.58
CA GLY A 317 6.88 26.34 14.41
C GLY A 317 7.74 25.75 13.30
N SER A 318 8.87 26.40 13.01
CA SER A 318 9.84 25.88 12.04
C SER A 318 10.44 24.54 12.49
N ARG A 319 10.69 24.32 13.78
CA ARG A 319 11.16 23.04 14.31
C ARG A 319 10.10 21.95 14.14
N ALA A 320 8.83 22.25 14.47
CA ALA A 320 7.73 21.31 14.30
C ALA A 320 7.56 20.89 12.81
N PHE A 321 7.75 21.85 11.88
CA PHE A 321 7.71 21.51 10.45
C PHE A 321 8.90 20.66 10.00
N VAL A 322 10.10 20.90 10.55
CA VAL A 322 11.29 20.06 10.27
C VAL A 322 11.07 18.62 10.72
N ASP A 323 10.50 18.43 11.92
CA ASP A 323 10.18 17.10 12.45
C ASP A 323 9.10 16.43 11.59
N LEU A 324 8.02 17.14 11.26
CA LEU A 324 6.95 16.67 10.38
C LEU A 324 7.50 16.23 9.01
N GLN A 325 8.35 17.05 8.39
CA GLN A 325 9.00 16.72 7.11
C GLN A 325 9.85 15.45 7.22
N GLY A 326 10.59 15.30 8.32
CA GLY A 326 11.39 14.10 8.59
C GLY A 326 10.54 12.84 8.68
N TRP A 327 9.43 12.88 9.42
CA TRP A 327 8.51 11.74 9.54
C TRP A 327 7.84 11.38 8.21
N VAL A 328 7.42 12.37 7.42
CA VAL A 328 6.84 12.13 6.09
C VAL A 328 7.89 11.59 5.12
N ASN A 329 9.13 12.09 5.17
CA ASN A 329 10.25 11.57 4.37
C ASN A 329 10.51 10.09 4.66
N GLN A 330 10.59 9.72 5.95
CA GLN A 330 10.75 8.32 6.38
C GLN A 330 9.60 7.46 5.87
N TYR A 331 8.36 7.93 6.01
CA TYR A 331 7.18 7.19 5.59
C TYR A 331 7.16 6.93 4.08
N ILE A 332 7.40 7.95 3.25
CA ILE A 332 7.45 7.82 1.79
C ILE A 332 8.63 6.93 1.37
N SER A 333 9.81 7.15 1.96
CA SER A 333 11.02 6.37 1.68
C SER A 333 10.84 4.88 2.00
N ALA A 334 10.15 4.54 3.10
CA ALA A 334 9.84 3.16 3.46
C ALA A 334 8.91 2.46 2.44
N THR A 335 8.14 3.23 1.66
CA THR A 335 7.31 2.69 0.58
C THR A 335 8.03 2.68 -0.78
N ALA A 336 9.24 3.21 -0.89
CA ALA A 336 9.97 3.32 -2.15
C ALA A 336 10.67 2.00 -2.53
N ASP A 337 10.65 1.70 -3.83
CA ASP A 337 11.40 0.56 -4.41
C ASP A 337 12.89 0.92 -4.56
N GLU A 338 13.18 2.21 -4.71
CA GLU A 338 14.53 2.74 -4.78
C GLU A 338 14.57 4.10 -4.10
N ALA A 339 15.63 4.37 -3.34
CA ALA A 339 15.84 5.65 -2.70
C ALA A 339 17.25 6.20 -2.98
N TYR A 340 17.32 7.51 -3.23
CA TYR A 340 18.56 8.21 -3.55
C TYR A 340 18.72 9.49 -2.72
N LEU A 341 19.89 9.66 -2.13
CA LEU A 341 20.32 10.92 -1.52
C LEU A 341 21.19 11.70 -2.50
N MET A 342 20.79 12.93 -2.80
CA MET A 342 21.54 13.82 -3.70
C MET A 342 22.49 14.72 -2.92
N VAL A 343 23.77 14.59 -3.22
CA VAL A 343 24.84 15.44 -2.65
C VAL A 343 25.70 15.98 -3.78
N SER A 344 25.81 17.32 -3.90
CA SER A 344 26.68 18.01 -4.86
C SER A 344 26.55 17.49 -6.32
N GLY A 345 25.30 17.24 -6.75
CA GLY A 345 25.00 16.75 -8.11
C GLY A 345 25.20 15.23 -8.31
N ARG A 346 25.55 14.50 -7.25
CA ARG A 346 25.73 13.04 -7.28
C ARG A 346 24.61 12.35 -6.55
N ALA A 347 24.11 11.22 -7.12
CA ALA A 347 23.11 10.35 -6.51
C ALA A 347 23.80 9.22 -5.74
N LEU A 348 23.47 9.08 -4.46
CA LEU A 348 23.87 7.96 -3.62
C LEU A 348 22.63 7.09 -3.41
N ARG A 349 22.67 5.82 -3.81
CA ARG A 349 21.61 4.88 -3.49
C ARG A 349 21.66 4.57 -2.00
N THR A 350 20.49 4.58 -1.35
CA THR A 350 20.34 4.29 0.07
C THR A 350 19.51 3.01 0.25
N GLU A 351 19.73 2.30 1.35
CA GLU A 351 19.03 1.07 1.69
C GLU A 351 18.24 1.26 2.98
N LEU A 352 17.09 0.57 3.11
CA LEU A 352 16.32 0.55 4.34
C LEU A 352 17.05 -0.28 5.39
N ILE A 353 17.08 0.19 6.64
CA ILE A 353 17.71 -0.52 7.77
C ILE A 353 17.07 -1.91 7.95
N SER A 354 15.77 -2.07 7.70
CA SER A 354 15.06 -3.36 7.76
C SER A 354 15.63 -4.42 6.81
N ASP A 355 16.30 -4.02 5.73
CA ASP A 355 16.88 -4.95 4.76
C ASP A 355 18.23 -5.49 5.25
N LEU A 356 18.94 -4.72 6.09
CA LEU A 356 20.21 -5.13 6.70
C LEU A 356 20.05 -6.23 7.77
N TYR A 357 18.87 -6.30 8.42
CA TYR A 357 18.60 -7.30 9.47
C TYR A 357 17.95 -8.59 8.95
N ARG A 358 17.57 -8.67 7.67
CA ARG A 358 17.01 -9.89 7.08
C ARG A 358 18.05 -10.93 6.69
N GLU A 359 19.32 -10.55 6.53
CA GLU A 359 20.41 -11.46 6.16
C GLU A 359 21.04 -12.24 7.34
N GLU A 360 20.79 -11.84 8.59
CA GLU A 360 21.35 -12.52 9.79
C GLU A 360 20.45 -13.61 10.39
N SER A 361 19.34 -13.97 9.72
CA SER A 361 18.38 -14.98 10.19
C SER A 361 18.36 -16.21 9.28
N VAL A 362 19.56 -16.73 8.92
CA VAL A 362 19.71 -18.03 8.24
C VAL A 362 20.31 -19.05 9.19
#